data_0a4b5750c95a98c973417ad031fa89e6
#
_entry.id   0a4b5750c95a98c973417ad031fa89e6
#
_cell.length_a   1.000
_cell.length_b   1.000
_cell.length_c   1.000
_cell.angle_alpha   90.00
_cell.angle_beta   90.00
_cell.angle_gamma   90.00
#
_symmetry.space_group_name_H-M   'P 1'
#
loop_
_entity.id
_entity.type
_entity.pdbx_description
1 polymer ?
#
loop_
_entity_poly.entity_id
_entity_poly.type
_entity_poly.pdbx_seq_one_letter_code
_entity_poly.pdbx_strand_id
1 'polypeptide(L)'
;AIVNAYRGPQVFAHFDLYRISTLEDLQAAGFFDYLDGGAVVAAEWSENVAALLADEPCVRVHMETLSDEARRITIENGGAL
;
A
#
# COMPACT_ATOMS: atom_id res chain seq x y z
N ALA A 1 11.29 -4.06 -4.89
CA ALA A 1 10.01 -3.36 -4.96
C ALA A 1 9.92 -2.53 -6.23
N ILE A 2 8.73 -2.42 -6.76
CA ILE A 2 8.45 -1.59 -7.93
C ILE A 2 7.55 -0.44 -7.48
N VAL A 3 7.93 0.78 -7.86
CA VAL A 3 7.10 1.96 -7.63
C VAL A 3 6.77 2.63 -8.94
N ASN A 4 5.50 2.98 -9.12
CA ASN A 4 5.02 3.81 -10.21
C ASN A 4 4.46 5.10 -9.61
N ALA A 5 5.03 6.23 -9.97
CA ALA A 5 4.60 7.53 -9.50
C ALA A 5 3.90 8.30 -10.62
N TYR A 6 2.76 8.85 -10.30
CA TYR A 6 1.94 9.63 -11.22
C TYR A 6 1.84 11.06 -10.69
N ARG A 7 2.25 12.02 -11.50
CA ARG A 7 2.29 13.41 -11.11
C ARG A 7 1.12 14.17 -11.73
N GLY A 8 0.55 15.06 -10.93
CA GLY A 8 -0.56 15.90 -11.29
C GLY A 8 -0.78 16.89 -10.16
N PRO A 9 -1.98 17.44 -9.97
CA PRO A 9 -2.28 18.28 -8.82
C PRO A 9 -2.03 17.59 -7.48
N GLN A 10 -2.19 16.25 -7.46
CA GLN A 10 -1.87 15.38 -6.34
C GLN A 10 -0.94 14.28 -6.84
N VAL A 11 0.19 14.08 -6.17
CA VAL A 11 1.07 12.94 -6.48
C VAL A 11 0.43 11.66 -5.97
N PHE A 12 0.39 10.66 -6.82
CA PHE A 12 -0.07 9.31 -6.50
C PHE A 12 1.07 8.34 -6.73
N ALA A 13 1.39 7.52 -5.74
CA ALA A 13 2.43 6.51 -5.85
C ALA A 13 1.83 5.12 -5.58
N HIS A 14 2.07 4.20 -6.50
CA HIS A 14 1.68 2.80 -6.38
C HIS A 14 2.92 1.94 -6.16
N PHE A 15 2.94 1.20 -5.06
CA PHE A 15 4.04 0.32 -4.70
C PHE A 15 3.60 -1.14 -4.78
N ASP A 16 4.41 -1.95 -5.45
CA ASP A 16 4.36 -3.39 -5.33
C ASP A 16 5.45 -3.82 -4.35
N LEU A 17 5.04 -4.18 -3.15
CA LEU A 17 5.93 -4.49 -2.04
C LEU A 17 6.06 -6.00 -1.80
N TYR A 18 5.66 -6.79 -2.74
CA TYR A 18 5.60 -8.23 -2.65
C TYR A 18 6.89 -8.90 -2.12
N ARG A 19 8.06 -8.35 -2.46
CA ARG A 19 9.36 -8.90 -2.02
C ARG A 19 9.97 -8.18 -0.83
N ILE A 20 9.31 -7.17 -0.31
CA ILE A 20 9.80 -6.44 0.85
C ILE A 20 9.53 -7.28 2.10
N SER A 21 10.55 -7.43 2.94
CA SER A 21 10.44 -8.17 4.21
C SER A 21 11.00 -7.41 5.40
N THR A 22 11.72 -6.32 5.19
CA THR A 22 12.33 -5.53 6.26
C THR A 22 11.98 -4.06 6.14
N LEU A 23 12.06 -3.34 7.28
CA LEU A 23 11.89 -1.90 7.30
C LEU A 23 12.92 -1.18 6.43
N GLU A 24 14.16 -1.68 6.42
CA GLU A 24 15.25 -1.12 5.62
C GLU A 24 14.94 -1.20 4.14
N ASP A 25 14.40 -2.32 3.68
CA ASP A 25 13.99 -2.49 2.29
C ASP A 25 12.87 -1.53 1.92
N LEU A 26 11.92 -1.33 2.82
CA LEU A 26 10.80 -0.42 2.63
C LEU A 26 11.29 1.03 2.52
N GLN A 27 12.23 1.43 3.38
CA GLN A 27 12.85 2.74 3.33
C GLN A 27 13.64 2.94 2.03
N ALA A 28 14.39 1.93 1.61
CA ALA A 28 15.18 1.98 0.37
C ALA A 28 14.30 2.09 -0.87
N ALA A 29 13.08 1.59 -0.82
CA ALA A 29 12.11 1.74 -1.90
C ALA A 29 11.53 3.17 -2.01
N GLY A 30 11.79 4.03 -1.02
CA GLY A 30 11.27 5.40 -1.00
C GLY A 30 9.86 5.54 -0.46
N PHE A 31 9.33 4.50 0.17
CA PHE A 31 7.94 4.46 0.63
C PHE A 31 7.62 5.62 1.59
N PHE A 32 8.45 5.82 2.60
CA PHE A 32 8.23 6.88 3.60
C PHE A 32 8.45 8.27 3.04
N ASP A 33 9.34 8.43 2.07
CA ASP A 33 9.58 9.72 1.42
C ASP A 33 8.34 10.20 0.67
N TYR A 34 7.64 9.28 -0.01
CA TYR A 34 6.37 9.61 -0.66
C TYR A 34 5.28 9.98 0.35
N LEU A 35 5.17 9.24 1.45
CA LEU A 35 4.20 9.56 2.51
C LEU A 35 4.49 10.93 3.12
N ASP A 36 5.73 11.20 3.49
CA ASP A 36 6.14 12.45 4.12
C ASP A 36 6.00 13.64 3.17
N GLY A 37 6.13 13.38 1.88
CA GLY A 37 5.92 14.38 0.83
C GLY A 37 4.46 14.67 0.51
N GLY A 38 3.52 14.02 1.17
CA GLY A 38 2.09 14.26 0.99
C GLY A 38 1.47 13.52 -0.19
N ALA A 39 2.14 12.54 -0.77
CA ALA A 39 1.58 11.72 -1.83
C ALA A 39 0.46 10.81 -1.29
N VAL A 40 -0.51 10.52 -2.15
CA VAL A 40 -1.42 9.41 -1.92
C VAL A 40 -0.69 8.13 -2.30
N VAL A 41 -0.55 7.21 -1.38
CA VAL A 41 0.19 5.96 -1.59
C VAL A 41 -0.77 4.79 -1.55
N ALA A 42 -0.74 4.00 -2.61
CA ALA A 42 -1.39 2.70 -2.66
C ALA A 42 -0.32 1.61 -2.70
N ALA A 43 -0.45 0.61 -1.85
CA ALA A 43 0.54 -0.45 -1.76
C ALA A 43 -0.13 -1.81 -1.81
N GLU A 44 0.43 -2.69 -2.63
CA GLU A 44 0.15 -4.11 -2.59
C GLU A 44 1.26 -4.76 -1.78
N TRP A 45 0.90 -5.61 -0.84
CA TRP A 45 1.89 -6.17 0.06
C TRP A 45 1.69 -7.65 0.36
N SER A 46 2.76 -8.25 0.91
CA SER A 46 2.72 -9.53 1.60
C SER A 46 2.42 -9.33 3.09
N GLU A 47 2.18 -10.41 3.80
CA GLU A 47 1.97 -10.39 5.25
C GLU A 47 3.15 -9.79 6.02
N ASN A 48 4.36 -9.94 5.51
CA ASN A 48 5.57 -9.36 6.13
C ASN A 48 5.49 -7.84 6.22
N VAL A 49 5.00 -7.20 5.17
CA VAL A 49 4.85 -5.75 5.14
C VAL A 49 3.72 -5.29 6.04
N ALA A 50 2.65 -6.07 6.16
CA ALA A 50 1.54 -5.75 7.04
C ALA A 50 2.01 -5.53 8.49
N ALA A 51 2.93 -6.36 8.97
CA ALA A 51 3.51 -6.21 10.30
C ALA A 51 4.34 -4.93 10.44
N LEU A 52 5.09 -4.56 9.39
CA LEU A 52 5.90 -3.34 9.38
C LEU A 52 5.05 -2.07 9.39
N LEU A 53 3.86 -2.12 8.81
CA LEU A 53 2.94 -1.00 8.68
C LEU A 53 1.79 -1.03 9.69
N ALA A 54 1.86 -1.88 10.71
CA ALA A 54 0.76 -2.08 11.66
C ALA A 54 0.34 -0.78 12.38
N ASP A 55 1.30 0.10 12.66
CA ASP A 55 1.05 1.36 13.37
C ASP A 55 0.75 2.54 12.44
N GLU A 56 0.85 2.34 11.14
CA GLU A 56 0.55 3.41 10.18
C GLU A 56 -0.95 3.54 9.97
N PRO A 57 -1.50 4.78 10.05
CA PRO A 57 -2.90 5.00 9.74
C PRO A 57 -3.12 4.77 8.25
N CYS A 58 -3.90 3.78 7.91
CA CYS A 58 -4.17 3.44 6.51
C CYS A 58 -5.54 2.79 6.34
N VAL A 59 -6.04 2.86 5.14
CA VAL A 59 -7.19 2.08 4.70
C VAL A 59 -6.67 0.75 4.18
N ARG A 60 -7.23 -0.35 4.70
CA ARG A 60 -6.87 -1.70 4.26
C ARG A 60 -7.98 -2.26 3.39
N VAL A 61 -7.58 -2.80 2.26
CA VAL A 61 -8.50 -3.41 1.31
C VAL A 61 -8.10 -4.87 1.13
N HIS A 62 -9.02 -5.76 1.48
CA HIS A 62 -8.84 -7.20 1.29
C HIS A 62 -9.68 -7.64 0.10
N MET A 63 -9.06 -8.34 -0.83
CA MET A 63 -9.73 -8.86 -2.00
C MET A 63 -9.64 -10.39 -2.01
N GLU A 64 -10.79 -11.05 -2.09
CA GLU A 64 -10.87 -12.51 -2.12
C GLU A 64 -11.56 -12.96 -3.39
N THR A 65 -11.01 -14.00 -4.00
CA THR A 65 -11.67 -14.68 -5.11
C THR A 65 -12.68 -15.68 -4.54
N LEU A 66 -13.97 -15.49 -4.84
CA LEU A 66 -15.02 -16.39 -4.42
C LEU A 66 -15.35 -17.44 -5.50
N SER A 67 -15.30 -16.99 -6.77
CA SER A 67 -15.54 -17.84 -7.95
C SER A 67 -14.90 -17.15 -9.15
N ASP A 68 -15.05 -17.74 -10.34
CA ASP A 68 -14.55 -17.14 -11.57
C ASP A 68 -15.16 -15.75 -11.87
N GLU A 69 -16.36 -15.51 -11.35
CA GLU A 69 -17.11 -14.29 -11.65
C GLU A 69 -17.34 -13.38 -10.44
N ALA A 70 -16.89 -13.78 -9.25
CA ALA A 70 -17.18 -13.06 -8.03
C ALA A 70 -15.94 -12.83 -7.17
N ARG A 71 -15.89 -11.63 -6.57
CA ARG A 71 -14.86 -11.23 -5.63
C ARG A 71 -15.53 -10.65 -4.39
N ARG A 72 -14.91 -10.87 -3.23
CA ARG A 72 -15.28 -10.15 -2.02
C ARG A 72 -14.24 -9.08 -1.76
N ILE A 73 -14.69 -7.87 -1.56
CA ILE A 73 -13.84 -6.74 -1.20
C ILE A 73 -14.24 -6.27 0.17
N THR A 74 -13.31 -6.30 1.11
CA THR A 74 -13.53 -5.83 2.48
C THR A 74 -12.64 -4.62 2.72
N ILE A 75 -13.23 -3.51 3.16
CA ILE A 75 -12.52 -2.25 3.41
C ILE A 75 -12.55 -1.97 4.91
N GLU A 76 -11.37 -1.83 5.51
CA GLU A 76 -11.20 -1.45 6.90
C GLU A 76 -10.68 -0.01 6.99
N ASN A 77 -11.22 0.75 7.93
CA ASN A 77 -10.85 2.15 8.19
C ASN A 77 -11.17 3.10 7.01
N GLY A 78 -12.17 2.76 6.19
CA GLY A 78 -12.55 3.59 5.04
C GLY A 78 -12.93 5.03 5.42
N GLY A 79 -13.39 5.24 6.65
CA GLY A 79 -13.70 6.58 7.16
C GLY A 79 -12.48 7.44 7.51
N ALA A 80 -11.28 6.87 7.42
CA ALA A 80 -10.03 7.60 7.67
C ALA A 80 -9.54 8.41 6.46
N LEU A 81 -10.19 8.25 5.33
CA LEU A 81 -9.84 8.98 4.10
C LEU A 81 -10.36 10.41 4.10
#